data_2a20a3506a445b3e1c2dce00b90e9fd0
#
_entry.id   2a20a3506a445b3e1c2dce00b90e9fd0
#
_cell.length_a   1.000
_cell.length_b   1.000
_cell.length_c   1.000
_cell.angle_alpha   90.00
_cell.angle_beta   90.00
_cell.angle_gamma   90.00
#
_symmetry.space_group_name_H-M   'P 1'
#
loop_
_entity.id
_entity.type
_entity.pdbx_description
1 polymer ?
#
loop_
_entity_poly.entity_id
_entity_poly.type
_entity_poly.pdbx_seq_one_letter_code
_entity_poly.pdbx_strand_id
1 'polypeptide(L)'
;MSISRRAFFAGALALAACAPVLAEDAEAPLDLQTGKRVKPGKDKPAPKLSDDEVVAKANEFLNTTRFMSADFVQIGPDGKRSEGLLVVQRPGHMLFRYKPPQKMEIIADGRSVAVRDQKLGTQDLYLIGQTPLKFLLSDHIDLARDTKLKRVDIDARAATIEIVDKATFGGKSDISLVFDPESFELKQWTVIDPQGFRTLVSLFALDLVTKPEADWFHIDDRVQPNLQRVR
;
A
#
# COMPACT_ATOMS: atom_id res chain seq x y z
N MET A 1 -15.76 -61.18 -20.04
CA MET A 1 -15.49 -61.39 -21.48
C MET A 1 -14.72 -60.19 -21.95
N SER A 2 -13.39 -60.34 -22.04
CA SER A 2 -12.66 -60.63 -23.27
C SER A 2 -12.64 -59.36 -24.15
N ILE A 3 -11.57 -58.79 -24.65
CA ILE A 3 -10.20 -59.18 -24.98
C ILE A 3 -9.38 -57.93 -25.27
N SER A 4 -8.19 -57.90 -24.72
CA SER A 4 -6.94 -57.34 -25.13
C SER A 4 -6.75 -56.98 -26.63
N ARG A 5 -6.03 -55.84 -26.92
CA ARG A 5 -4.94 -55.87 -27.89
C ARG A 5 -3.93 -54.77 -27.71
N ARG A 6 -2.71 -55.21 -27.54
CA ARG A 6 -1.45 -54.44 -27.56
C ARG A 6 -1.13 -54.00 -28.98
N ALA A 7 -0.53 -52.83 -29.14
CA ALA A 7 0.39 -52.58 -30.24
C ALA A 7 1.52 -51.64 -29.75
N PHE A 8 2.70 -52.21 -29.78
CA PHE A 8 4.00 -51.54 -29.69
C PHE A 8 4.25 -50.68 -30.90
N PHE A 9 4.76 -49.46 -30.73
CA PHE A 9 5.71 -48.89 -31.69
C PHE A 9 6.79 -48.12 -30.94
N ALA A 10 7.98 -48.56 -31.17
CA ALA A 10 9.24 -47.93 -30.78
C ALA A 10 9.63 -46.88 -31.81
N GLY A 11 10.29 -45.82 -31.37
CA GLY A 11 11.11 -45.11 -32.31
C GLY A 11 11.28 -43.62 -32.07
N ALA A 12 12.51 -43.30 -31.79
CA ALA A 12 13.23 -42.05 -32.05
C ALA A 12 13.45 -41.09 -30.89
N LEU A 13 14.60 -41.28 -30.28
CA LEU A 13 15.34 -40.37 -29.43
C LEU A 13 15.76 -39.15 -30.29
N ALA A 14 15.14 -38.02 -30.11
CA ALA A 14 15.65 -36.74 -30.62
C ALA A 14 16.21 -35.93 -29.45
N LEU A 15 17.53 -35.84 -29.35
CA LEU A 15 18.23 -34.88 -28.52
C LEU A 15 17.92 -33.49 -29.08
N ALA A 16 16.99 -32.77 -28.47
CA ALA A 16 16.87 -31.35 -28.67
C ALA A 16 17.88 -30.65 -27.73
N ALA A 17 18.87 -30.03 -28.33
CA ALA A 17 19.85 -29.17 -27.66
C ALA A 17 19.10 -28.03 -26.96
N CYS A 18 19.23 -27.96 -25.65
CA CYS A 18 18.76 -26.84 -24.83
C CYS A 18 19.67 -25.66 -25.15
N ALA A 19 19.26 -24.75 -26.03
CA ALA A 19 19.89 -23.46 -26.19
C ALA A 19 19.57 -22.62 -24.94
N PRO A 20 20.52 -21.88 -24.37
CA PRO A 20 20.22 -20.95 -23.28
C PRO A 20 19.28 -19.87 -23.84
N VAL A 21 18.08 -19.79 -23.25
CA VAL A 21 17.19 -18.65 -23.44
C VAL A 21 17.93 -17.45 -22.85
N LEU A 22 18.41 -16.59 -23.74
CA LEU A 22 18.92 -15.27 -23.38
C LEU A 22 17.81 -14.56 -22.60
N ALA A 23 18.17 -14.00 -21.46
CA ALA A 23 17.29 -13.20 -20.62
C ALA A 23 16.63 -12.14 -21.52
N GLU A 24 15.32 -12.27 -21.69
CA GLU A 24 14.47 -11.32 -22.38
C GLU A 24 14.55 -10.01 -21.62
N ASP A 25 14.96 -8.95 -22.31
CA ASP A 25 15.10 -7.61 -21.76
C ASP A 25 13.84 -7.23 -20.98
N ALA A 26 14.03 -6.92 -19.70
CA ALA A 26 12.95 -6.40 -18.86
C ALA A 26 12.39 -5.14 -19.51
N GLU A 27 11.18 -5.26 -20.06
CA GLU A 27 10.50 -4.16 -20.72
C GLU A 27 10.40 -2.95 -19.78
N ALA A 28 10.89 -1.79 -20.24
CA ALA A 28 10.82 -0.54 -19.48
C ALA A 28 9.38 -0.23 -19.04
N PRO A 29 9.18 0.25 -17.81
CA PRO A 29 7.86 0.51 -17.27
C PRO A 29 7.09 1.53 -18.12
N LEU A 30 5.78 1.29 -18.31
CA LEU A 30 4.87 2.20 -19.00
C LEU A 30 4.48 3.35 -18.08
N ASP A 31 4.60 4.58 -18.58
CA ASP A 31 4.00 5.74 -17.95
C ASP A 31 2.47 5.65 -18.10
N LEU A 32 1.77 5.45 -16.97
CA LEU A 32 0.32 5.27 -16.93
C LEU A 32 -0.47 6.54 -17.30
N GLN A 33 0.17 7.70 -17.36
CA GLN A 33 -0.47 8.95 -17.74
C GLN A 33 -0.42 9.21 -19.26
N THR A 34 0.64 8.78 -19.93
CA THR A 34 0.84 9.09 -21.34
C THR A 34 0.80 7.88 -22.27
N GLY A 35 0.77 6.66 -21.73
CA GLY A 35 0.81 5.40 -22.50
C GLY A 35 2.12 5.20 -23.28
N LYS A 36 3.14 6.03 -23.04
CA LYS A 36 4.46 5.92 -23.69
C LYS A 36 5.42 5.16 -22.79
N ARG A 37 6.24 4.30 -23.39
CA ARG A 37 7.37 3.68 -22.69
C ARG A 37 8.36 4.77 -22.27
N VAL A 38 8.61 4.89 -20.97
CA VAL A 38 9.62 5.79 -20.43
C VAL A 38 10.97 5.25 -20.83
N LYS A 39 11.70 5.98 -21.67
CA LYS A 39 13.13 5.67 -21.89
C LYS A 39 13.82 5.75 -20.54
N PRO A 40 14.68 4.77 -20.17
CA PRO A 40 15.47 4.89 -18.97
C PRO A 40 16.28 6.20 -19.06
N GLY A 41 15.89 7.18 -18.24
CA GLY A 41 16.68 8.38 -18.01
C GLY A 41 18.05 7.93 -17.49
N LYS A 42 19.10 8.71 -17.71
CA LYS A 42 20.39 8.47 -17.06
C LYS A 42 20.11 8.44 -15.56
N ASP A 43 20.19 7.25 -14.98
CA ASP A 43 19.89 7.07 -13.56
C ASP A 43 20.82 7.98 -12.75
N LYS A 44 20.23 8.92 -12.03
CA LYS A 44 20.96 9.74 -11.05
C LYS A 44 21.52 8.75 -10.02
N PRO A 45 22.78 8.89 -9.58
CA PRO A 45 23.32 7.97 -8.61
C PRO A 45 22.44 7.96 -7.33
N ALA A 46 22.17 6.78 -6.81
CA ALA A 46 21.41 6.63 -5.57
C ALA A 46 22.11 7.41 -4.43
N PRO A 47 21.35 8.02 -3.51
CA PRO A 47 21.92 8.60 -2.30
C PRO A 47 22.69 7.53 -1.52
N LYS A 48 23.91 7.88 -1.06
CA LYS A 48 24.72 6.98 -0.23
C LYS A 48 24.31 7.13 1.25
N LEU A 49 23.18 6.54 1.61
CA LEU A 49 22.66 6.52 2.98
C LEU A 49 22.74 5.09 3.54
N SER A 50 23.05 4.97 4.82
CA SER A 50 22.91 3.71 5.55
C SER A 50 21.43 3.42 5.84
N ASP A 51 21.10 2.17 6.16
CA ASP A 51 19.74 1.76 6.53
C ASP A 51 19.18 2.60 7.67
N ASP A 52 20.00 2.89 8.70
CA ASP A 52 19.59 3.72 9.84
C ASP A 52 19.29 5.18 9.42
N GLU A 53 20.07 5.75 8.51
CA GLU A 53 19.81 7.09 7.98
C GLU A 53 18.53 7.13 7.13
N VAL A 54 18.26 6.10 6.35
CA VAL A 54 17.01 5.98 5.58
C VAL A 54 15.81 5.93 6.52
N VAL A 55 15.87 5.10 7.57
CA VAL A 55 14.80 5.00 8.58
C VAL A 55 14.64 6.31 9.35
N ALA A 56 15.73 6.98 9.73
CA ALA A 56 15.69 8.26 10.42
C ALA A 56 14.99 9.34 9.57
N LYS A 57 15.33 9.45 8.29
CA LYS A 57 14.69 10.42 7.37
C LYS A 57 13.21 10.11 7.12
N ALA A 58 12.84 8.84 7.00
CA ALA A 58 11.44 8.43 6.91
C ALA A 58 10.66 8.79 8.18
N ASN A 59 11.23 8.53 9.37
CA ASN A 59 10.66 8.94 10.65
C ASN A 59 10.52 10.47 10.74
N GLU A 60 11.54 11.22 10.30
CA GLU A 60 11.50 12.68 10.26
C GLU A 60 10.34 13.19 9.41
N PHE A 61 10.19 12.71 8.17
CA PHE A 61 9.05 13.06 7.30
C PHE A 61 7.72 12.72 7.98
N LEU A 62 7.59 11.48 8.46
CA LEU A 62 6.36 11.03 9.12
C LEU A 62 6.04 11.87 10.37
N ASN A 63 7.00 12.33 11.16
CA ASN A 63 6.77 13.07 12.40
C ASN A 63 6.58 14.58 12.17
N THR A 64 7.21 15.17 11.16
CA THR A 64 7.09 16.61 10.86
C THR A 64 5.85 16.95 10.05
N THR A 65 5.34 16.00 9.24
CA THR A 65 4.14 16.19 8.43
C THR A 65 2.88 16.13 9.29
N ARG A 66 2.33 17.27 9.68
CA ARG A 66 1.08 17.36 10.46
C ARG A 66 -0.16 17.29 9.57
N PHE A 67 -0.09 17.84 8.38
CA PHE A 67 -1.17 17.85 7.39
C PHE A 67 -0.66 17.19 6.12
N MET A 68 -1.50 16.42 5.49
CA MET A 68 -1.23 15.84 4.18
C MET A 68 -2.54 15.69 3.43
N SER A 69 -2.64 16.21 2.22
CA SER A 69 -3.68 15.82 1.28
C SER A 69 -3.04 15.33 -0.02
N ALA A 70 -3.68 14.37 -0.66
CA ALA A 70 -3.19 13.77 -1.90
C ALA A 70 -4.33 13.13 -2.68
N ASP A 71 -4.26 13.14 -3.99
CA ASP A 71 -4.99 12.17 -4.79
C ASP A 71 -4.37 10.80 -4.57
N PHE A 72 -5.19 9.75 -4.41
CA PHE A 72 -4.68 8.39 -4.29
C PHE A 72 -5.21 7.47 -5.37
N VAL A 73 -4.42 6.47 -5.69
CA VAL A 73 -4.81 5.28 -6.46
C VAL A 73 -4.59 4.06 -5.58
N GLN A 74 -5.62 3.25 -5.40
CA GLN A 74 -5.56 2.00 -4.66
C GLN A 74 -5.78 0.82 -5.60
N ILE A 75 -4.94 -0.21 -5.43
CA ILE A 75 -5.17 -1.54 -6.01
C ILE A 75 -5.54 -2.48 -4.87
N GLY A 76 -6.78 -2.97 -4.89
CA GLY A 76 -7.29 -3.88 -3.88
C GLY A 76 -6.83 -5.33 -4.07
N PRO A 77 -7.21 -6.24 -3.14
CA PRO A 77 -6.83 -7.65 -3.20
C PRO A 77 -7.36 -8.38 -4.43
N ASP A 78 -8.46 -7.91 -4.99
CA ASP A 78 -9.09 -8.42 -6.21
C ASP A 78 -8.50 -7.82 -7.50
N GLY A 79 -7.42 -7.04 -7.38
CA GLY A 79 -6.76 -6.34 -8.48
C GLY A 79 -7.53 -5.12 -9.00
N LYS A 80 -8.69 -4.79 -8.41
CA LYS A 80 -9.45 -3.62 -8.85
C LYS A 80 -8.78 -2.33 -8.42
N ARG A 81 -8.80 -1.39 -9.35
CA ARG A 81 -8.31 -0.03 -9.16
C ARG A 81 -9.43 0.87 -8.64
N SER A 82 -9.11 1.65 -7.65
CA SER A 82 -9.94 2.69 -7.07
C SER A 82 -9.12 3.96 -6.92
N GLU A 83 -9.79 5.10 -6.95
CA GLU A 83 -9.18 6.41 -6.83
C GLU A 83 -9.94 7.26 -5.82
N GLY A 84 -9.30 8.29 -5.31
CA GLY A 84 -9.97 9.21 -4.39
C GLY A 84 -9.05 10.29 -3.88
N LEU A 85 -9.53 10.92 -2.82
CA LEU A 85 -8.83 11.94 -2.04
C LEU A 85 -8.45 11.33 -0.68
N LEU A 86 -7.18 11.42 -0.33
CA LEU A 86 -6.66 11.18 1.02
C LEU A 86 -6.43 12.52 1.70
N VAL A 87 -6.89 12.64 2.95
CA VAL A 87 -6.58 13.77 3.81
C VAL A 87 -6.17 13.24 5.17
N VAL A 88 -5.06 13.73 5.70
CA VAL A 88 -4.53 13.37 7.03
C VAL A 88 -4.28 14.64 7.83
N GLN A 89 -4.72 14.64 9.08
CA GLN A 89 -4.32 15.60 10.09
C GLN A 89 -3.90 14.85 11.34
N ARG A 90 -2.60 14.86 11.61
CA ARG A 90 -2.10 14.18 12.80
C ARG A 90 -2.20 15.03 14.07
N PRO A 91 -2.39 14.37 15.22
CA PRO A 91 -2.60 12.92 15.38
C PRO A 91 -4.03 12.47 15.07
N GLY A 92 -4.17 11.24 14.61
CA GLY A 92 -5.40 10.46 14.65
C GLY A 92 -6.47 10.73 13.60
N HIS A 93 -6.40 11.83 12.84
CA HIS A 93 -7.46 12.21 11.92
C HIS A 93 -7.10 11.87 10.46
N MET A 94 -8.03 11.26 9.75
CA MET A 94 -7.83 10.84 8.36
C MET A 94 -9.18 10.72 7.64
N LEU A 95 -9.17 11.02 6.35
CA LEU A 95 -10.27 10.75 5.43
C LEU A 95 -9.70 10.12 4.16
N PHE A 96 -10.18 8.92 3.81
CA PHE A 96 -10.17 8.41 2.45
C PHE A 96 -11.56 8.60 1.86
N ARG A 97 -11.68 9.38 0.81
CA ARG A 97 -12.92 9.55 0.06
C ARG A 97 -12.73 9.00 -1.34
N TYR A 98 -13.42 7.90 -1.66
CA TYR A 98 -13.32 7.25 -2.96
C TYR A 98 -14.17 7.97 -3.99
N LYS A 99 -13.63 8.10 -5.22
CA LYS A 99 -14.36 8.62 -6.38
C LYS A 99 -15.35 7.58 -6.90
N PRO A 100 -16.47 8.00 -7.54
CA PRO A 100 -17.36 7.05 -8.21
C PRO A 100 -16.62 6.10 -9.18
N PRO A 101 -17.09 4.87 -9.35
CA PRO A 101 -18.39 4.33 -8.92
C PRO A 101 -18.44 3.87 -7.45
N GLN A 102 -17.34 3.89 -6.74
CA GLN A 102 -17.29 3.55 -5.32
C GLN A 102 -17.83 4.73 -4.49
N LYS A 103 -18.75 4.41 -3.60
CA LYS A 103 -19.31 5.37 -2.65
C LYS A 103 -18.86 4.98 -1.24
N MET A 104 -17.55 4.88 -1.06
CA MET A 104 -16.93 4.46 0.20
C MET A 104 -16.13 5.60 0.81
N GLU A 105 -16.13 5.68 2.13
CA GLU A 105 -15.27 6.56 2.91
C GLU A 105 -14.64 5.77 4.06
N ILE A 106 -13.38 6.09 4.37
CA ILE A 106 -12.71 5.63 5.58
C ILE A 106 -12.36 6.89 6.37
N ILE A 107 -12.92 7.02 7.56
CA ILE A 107 -12.78 8.22 8.39
C ILE A 107 -12.16 7.83 9.72
N ALA A 108 -11.10 8.52 10.13
CA ALA A 108 -10.54 8.43 11.47
C ALA A 108 -10.77 9.75 12.23
N ASP A 109 -11.30 9.66 13.45
CA ASP A 109 -11.72 10.79 14.29
C ASP A 109 -10.78 11.07 15.49
N GLY A 110 -9.62 10.43 15.53
CA GLY A 110 -8.66 10.49 16.64
C GLY A 110 -8.74 9.28 17.59
N ARG A 111 -9.81 8.48 17.55
CA ARG A 111 -10.01 7.29 18.40
C ARG A 111 -10.38 6.05 17.59
N SER A 112 -11.30 6.21 16.66
CA SER A 112 -11.89 5.16 15.85
C SER A 112 -11.64 5.39 14.37
N VAL A 113 -11.72 4.31 13.61
CA VAL A 113 -11.76 4.31 12.14
C VAL A 113 -13.12 3.77 11.73
N ALA A 114 -13.89 4.56 11.02
CA ALA A 114 -15.14 4.14 10.39
C ALA A 114 -14.88 3.79 8.91
N VAL A 115 -15.32 2.62 8.49
CA VAL A 115 -15.42 2.23 7.08
C VAL A 115 -16.88 2.32 6.69
N ARG A 116 -17.23 3.34 5.91
CA ARG A 116 -18.61 3.66 5.51
C ARG A 116 -18.83 3.31 4.05
N ASP A 117 -19.83 2.49 3.77
CA ASP A 117 -20.38 2.29 2.43
C ASP A 117 -21.68 3.09 2.28
N GLN A 118 -21.61 4.23 1.59
CA GLN A 118 -22.78 5.09 1.38
C GLN A 118 -23.84 4.46 0.47
N LYS A 119 -23.45 3.48 -0.38
CA LYS A 119 -24.39 2.78 -1.26
C LYS A 119 -25.22 1.76 -0.48
N LEU A 120 -24.61 1.09 0.49
CA LEU A 120 -25.28 0.10 1.34
C LEU A 120 -25.88 0.74 2.61
N GLY A 121 -25.51 1.96 2.95
CA GLY A 121 -25.90 2.62 4.19
C GLY A 121 -25.32 1.96 5.42
N THR A 122 -24.13 1.33 5.31
CA THR A 122 -23.46 0.61 6.40
C THR A 122 -22.22 1.32 6.88
N GLN A 123 -21.85 1.10 8.15
CA GLN A 123 -20.64 1.61 8.75
C GLN A 123 -20.05 0.56 9.70
N ASP A 124 -18.80 0.20 9.50
CA ASP A 124 -18.03 -0.65 10.40
C ASP A 124 -17.05 0.22 11.19
N LEU A 125 -16.91 -0.02 12.51
CA LEU A 125 -16.02 0.75 13.39
C LEU A 125 -14.89 -0.11 13.92
N TYR A 126 -13.67 0.44 13.92
CA TYR A 126 -12.44 -0.17 14.41
C TYR A 126 -11.68 0.81 15.29
N LEU A 127 -10.90 0.33 16.26
CA LEU A 127 -9.95 1.17 16.98
C LEU A 127 -8.72 1.46 16.10
N ILE A 128 -8.22 2.70 16.09
CA ILE A 128 -7.06 3.11 15.27
C ILE A 128 -5.87 2.18 15.51
N GLY A 129 -5.56 1.86 16.76
CA GLY A 129 -4.43 1.02 17.13
C GLY A 129 -4.50 -0.42 16.63
N GLN A 130 -5.68 -0.88 16.17
CA GLN A 130 -5.90 -2.20 15.59
C GLN A 130 -5.83 -2.21 14.07
N THR A 131 -5.64 -1.06 13.45
CA THR A 131 -5.57 -0.92 11.99
C THR A 131 -4.12 -0.76 11.54
N PRO A 132 -3.76 -1.22 10.32
CA PRO A 132 -2.44 -0.98 9.77
C PRO A 132 -2.17 0.50 9.44
N LEU A 133 -3.18 1.37 9.58
CA LEU A 133 -3.07 2.81 9.32
C LEU A 133 -2.42 3.60 10.46
N LYS A 134 -2.16 2.97 11.62
CA LYS A 134 -1.54 3.64 12.76
C LYS A 134 -0.19 4.28 12.44
N PHE A 135 0.58 3.77 11.46
CA PHE A 135 1.84 4.38 11.03
C PHE A 135 1.66 5.76 10.37
N LEU A 136 0.46 6.06 9.86
CA LEU A 136 0.13 7.40 9.37
C LEU A 136 -0.48 8.31 10.45
N LEU A 137 -1.08 7.73 11.48
CA LEU A 137 -1.99 8.44 12.39
C LEU A 137 -1.41 8.67 13.79
N SER A 138 -0.38 7.92 14.19
CA SER A 138 0.24 8.08 15.52
C SER A 138 0.82 9.48 15.70
N ASP A 139 0.76 9.99 16.94
CA ASP A 139 1.34 11.28 17.30
C ASP A 139 2.87 11.29 17.12
N HIS A 140 3.51 10.18 17.51
CA HIS A 140 4.92 9.94 17.30
C HIS A 140 5.15 8.56 16.66
N ILE A 141 5.94 8.53 15.61
CA ILE A 141 6.25 7.34 14.81
C ILE A 141 7.74 7.06 14.90
N ASP A 142 8.07 5.85 15.32
CA ASP A 142 9.43 5.30 15.26
C ASP A 142 9.35 3.90 14.64
N LEU A 143 9.63 3.84 13.34
CA LEU A 143 9.49 2.60 12.57
C LEU A 143 10.36 1.47 13.13
N ALA A 144 11.57 1.79 13.63
CA ALA A 144 12.48 0.79 14.18
C ALA A 144 12.02 0.26 15.54
N ARG A 145 11.48 1.15 16.41
CA ARG A 145 11.03 0.80 17.76
C ARG A 145 9.65 0.17 17.76
N ASP A 146 8.71 0.75 17.00
CA ASP A 146 7.29 0.44 17.09
C ASP A 146 6.89 -0.76 16.23
N THR A 147 7.78 -1.18 15.31
CA THR A 147 7.56 -2.31 14.40
C THR A 147 8.78 -3.25 14.35
N LYS A 148 8.71 -4.29 13.55
CA LYS A 148 9.89 -5.09 13.22
C LYS A 148 10.35 -4.75 11.82
N LEU A 149 11.50 -4.09 11.68
CA LEU A 149 12.16 -3.89 10.40
C LEU A 149 12.49 -5.25 9.76
N LYS A 150 12.15 -5.41 8.48
CA LYS A 150 12.48 -6.58 7.65
C LYS A 150 13.59 -6.26 6.66
N ARG A 151 13.47 -5.13 6.00
CA ARG A 151 14.38 -4.70 4.94
C ARG A 151 14.33 -3.19 4.80
N VAL A 152 15.48 -2.61 4.49
CA VAL A 152 15.64 -1.24 4.04
C VAL A 152 16.41 -1.29 2.73
N ASP A 153 15.97 -0.52 1.75
CA ASP A 153 16.60 -0.46 0.44
C ASP A 153 16.48 0.96 -0.12
N ILE A 154 17.53 1.47 -0.75
CA ILE A 154 17.50 2.78 -1.40
C ILE A 154 18.21 2.71 -2.73
N ASP A 155 17.55 3.18 -3.78
CA ASP A 155 18.12 3.34 -5.11
C ASP A 155 17.85 4.75 -5.66
N ALA A 156 18.13 4.99 -6.93
CA ALA A 156 17.92 6.27 -7.58
C ALA A 156 16.42 6.65 -7.74
N ARG A 157 15.49 5.72 -7.51
CA ARG A 157 14.06 5.88 -7.77
C ARG A 157 13.24 5.89 -6.50
N ALA A 158 13.66 5.16 -5.46
CA ALA A 158 12.89 4.98 -4.26
C ALA A 158 13.76 4.65 -3.04
N ALA A 159 13.30 5.07 -1.86
CA ALA A 159 13.71 4.53 -0.58
C ALA A 159 12.57 3.66 -0.04
N THR A 160 12.83 2.37 0.13
CA THR A 160 11.81 1.38 0.52
C THR A 160 12.12 0.83 1.91
N ILE A 161 11.13 0.86 2.81
CA ILE A 161 11.22 0.31 4.16
C ILE A 161 10.12 -0.73 4.32
N GLU A 162 10.52 -1.99 4.57
CA GLU A 162 9.61 -3.09 4.85
C GLU A 162 9.58 -3.38 6.34
N ILE A 163 8.39 -3.41 6.91
CA ILE A 163 8.14 -3.62 8.34
C ILE A 163 7.08 -4.70 8.57
N VAL A 164 7.11 -5.31 9.75
CA VAL A 164 6.01 -6.14 10.27
C VAL A 164 5.36 -5.44 11.44
N ASP A 165 4.09 -5.16 11.31
CA ASP A 165 3.26 -4.73 12.42
C ASP A 165 2.58 -5.92 13.08
N LYS A 166 2.78 -6.07 14.41
CA LYS A 166 2.24 -7.18 15.20
C LYS A 166 0.91 -6.84 15.89
N ALA A 167 0.51 -5.57 15.87
CA ALA A 167 -0.65 -5.07 16.63
C ALA A 167 -1.91 -4.92 15.75
N THR A 168 -1.90 -5.41 14.52
CA THR A 168 -3.06 -5.35 13.62
C THR A 168 -4.13 -6.34 14.06
N PHE A 169 -5.40 -5.98 13.90
CA PHE A 169 -6.54 -6.87 14.15
C PHE A 169 -6.40 -8.16 13.32
N GLY A 170 -6.53 -9.30 13.99
CA GLY A 170 -6.40 -10.62 13.35
C GLY A 170 -4.98 -11.15 13.23
N GLY A 171 -3.93 -10.39 13.59
CA GLY A 171 -2.56 -10.90 13.58
C GLY A 171 -1.50 -9.92 13.09
N LYS A 172 -0.52 -10.41 12.34
CA LYS A 172 0.59 -9.62 11.82
C LYS A 172 0.26 -9.12 10.42
N SER A 173 0.61 -7.86 10.13
CA SER A 173 0.59 -7.32 8.77
C SER A 173 2.01 -7.01 8.30
N ASP A 174 2.31 -7.36 7.05
CA ASP A 174 3.50 -6.89 6.36
C ASP A 174 3.18 -5.55 5.68
N ILE A 175 4.02 -4.55 5.93
CA ILE A 175 3.85 -3.21 5.37
C ILE A 175 5.13 -2.82 4.64
N SER A 176 5.01 -2.34 3.41
CA SER A 176 6.09 -1.74 2.64
C SER A 176 5.77 -0.27 2.43
N LEU A 177 6.67 0.61 2.85
CA LEU A 177 6.59 2.05 2.69
C LEU A 177 7.61 2.47 1.63
N VAL A 178 7.18 3.25 0.65
CA VAL A 178 8.02 3.74 -0.44
C VAL A 178 8.05 5.26 -0.40
N PHE A 179 9.23 5.81 -0.24
CA PHE A 179 9.48 7.23 -0.19
C PHE A 179 10.27 7.70 -1.42
N ASP A 180 10.14 8.97 -1.74
CA ASP A 180 11.05 9.63 -2.67
C ASP A 180 12.48 9.61 -2.09
N PRO A 181 13.51 9.23 -2.85
CA PRO A 181 14.85 9.04 -2.30
C PRO A 181 15.56 10.35 -1.94
N GLU A 182 15.07 11.50 -2.40
CA GLU A 182 15.65 12.82 -2.14
C GLU A 182 14.88 13.61 -1.09
N SER A 183 13.56 13.76 -1.29
CA SER A 183 12.70 14.51 -0.38
C SER A 183 12.19 13.70 0.82
N PHE A 184 12.26 12.38 0.74
CA PHE A 184 11.64 11.44 1.68
C PHE A 184 10.12 11.61 1.84
N GLU A 185 9.46 12.26 0.89
CA GLU A 185 8.00 12.26 0.82
C GLU A 185 7.46 10.85 0.60
N LEU A 186 6.42 10.46 1.34
CA LEU A 186 5.76 9.18 1.16
C LEU A 186 5.03 9.16 -0.19
N LYS A 187 5.40 8.23 -1.06
CA LYS A 187 4.80 8.07 -2.40
C LYS A 187 3.82 6.90 -2.47
N GLN A 188 4.08 5.84 -1.72
CA GLN A 188 3.28 4.62 -1.81
C GLN A 188 3.42 3.79 -0.54
N TRP A 189 2.40 3.01 -0.24
CA TRP A 189 2.54 1.89 0.68
C TRP A 189 1.78 0.67 0.19
N THR A 190 2.21 -0.49 0.66
CA THR A 190 1.52 -1.77 0.48
C THR A 190 1.28 -2.36 1.85
N VAL A 191 0.09 -2.88 2.08
CA VAL A 191 -0.25 -3.68 3.27
C VAL A 191 -0.62 -5.08 2.80
N ILE A 192 -0.03 -6.09 3.43
CA ILE A 192 -0.48 -7.48 3.35
C ILE A 192 -1.02 -7.81 4.73
N ASP A 193 -2.33 -8.01 4.81
CA ASP A 193 -3.02 -8.28 6.06
C ASP A 193 -2.76 -9.71 6.59
N PRO A 194 -3.23 -10.07 7.81
CA PRO A 194 -3.03 -11.40 8.36
C PRO A 194 -3.66 -12.54 7.54
N GLN A 195 -4.63 -12.25 6.67
CA GLN A 195 -5.28 -13.20 5.77
C GLN A 195 -4.53 -13.35 4.44
N GLY A 196 -3.48 -12.53 4.20
CA GLY A 196 -2.70 -12.52 2.98
C GLY A 196 -3.26 -11.61 1.88
N PHE A 197 -4.30 -10.83 2.16
CA PHE A 197 -4.83 -9.85 1.21
C PHE A 197 -3.92 -8.66 1.06
N ARG A 198 -3.56 -8.37 -0.20
CA ARG A 198 -2.68 -7.26 -0.53
C ARG A 198 -3.45 -6.04 -0.97
N THR A 199 -3.18 -4.91 -0.34
CA THR A 199 -3.68 -3.59 -0.76
C THR A 199 -2.50 -2.66 -1.00
N LEU A 200 -2.44 -2.04 -2.16
CA LEU A 200 -1.44 -1.05 -2.53
C LEU A 200 -2.11 0.32 -2.68
N VAL A 201 -1.50 1.36 -2.13
CA VAL A 201 -1.96 2.75 -2.27
C VAL A 201 -0.80 3.61 -2.76
N SER A 202 -0.99 4.32 -3.85
CA SER A 202 -0.04 5.29 -4.40
C SER A 202 -0.60 6.70 -4.27
N LEU A 203 0.25 7.68 -3.94
CA LEU A 203 -0.10 9.07 -3.69
C LEU A 203 0.41 9.97 -4.82
N PHE A 204 -0.40 10.96 -5.17
CA PHE A 204 -0.11 11.95 -6.20
C PHE A 204 -0.52 13.35 -5.71
N ALA A 205 0.10 14.39 -6.26
CA ALA A 205 -0.22 15.77 -5.96
C ALA A 205 -0.28 16.07 -4.44
N LEU A 206 0.79 15.68 -3.72
CA LEU A 206 0.88 15.91 -2.28
C LEU A 206 0.85 17.39 -1.95
N ASP A 207 -0.04 17.76 -1.02
CA ASP A 207 -0.05 19.04 -0.31
C ASP A 207 0.20 18.77 1.17
N LEU A 208 1.29 19.29 1.69
CA LEU A 208 1.75 19.09 3.07
C LEU A 208 1.55 20.33 3.94
N VAL A 209 0.94 21.38 3.39
CA VAL A 209 0.84 22.70 4.02
C VAL A 209 -0.59 23.05 4.41
N THR A 210 -1.56 22.76 3.55
CA THR A 210 -2.95 23.16 3.74
C THR A 210 -3.58 22.40 4.91
N LYS A 211 -4.05 23.15 5.92
CA LYS A 211 -4.78 22.56 7.05
C LYS A 211 -6.18 22.17 6.58
N PRO A 212 -6.60 20.89 6.78
CA PRO A 212 -7.94 20.44 6.46
C PRO A 212 -9.01 21.07 7.37
N GLU A 213 -10.26 21.06 6.90
CA GLU A 213 -11.41 21.43 7.71
C GLU A 213 -11.71 20.30 8.73
N ALA A 214 -12.01 20.69 9.98
CA ALA A 214 -12.23 19.73 11.07
C ALA A 214 -13.44 18.80 10.82
N ASP A 215 -14.47 19.30 10.15
CA ASP A 215 -15.70 18.56 9.85
C ASP A 215 -15.49 17.36 8.93
N TRP A 216 -14.35 17.30 8.22
CA TRP A 216 -14.02 16.17 7.34
C TRP A 216 -13.75 14.87 8.08
N PHE A 217 -13.43 14.95 9.37
CA PHE A 217 -13.08 13.81 10.19
C PHE A 217 -14.21 13.35 11.13
N HIS A 218 -15.43 13.84 10.90
CA HIS A 218 -16.58 13.49 11.73
C HIS A 218 -17.16 12.12 11.35
N ILE A 219 -17.22 11.21 12.33
CA ILE A 219 -17.92 9.93 12.20
C ILE A 219 -19.38 10.14 12.61
N ASP A 220 -20.33 9.87 11.72
CA ASP A 220 -21.76 10.01 11.98
C ASP A 220 -22.28 8.84 12.81
N ASP A 221 -22.58 9.08 14.07
CA ASP A 221 -23.11 8.08 15.03
C ASP A 221 -24.52 7.59 14.69
N ARG A 222 -25.26 8.28 13.82
CA ARG A 222 -26.60 7.88 13.38
C ARG A 222 -26.59 6.72 12.40
N VAL A 223 -25.45 6.44 11.76
CA VAL A 223 -25.27 5.27 10.91
C VAL A 223 -25.00 4.08 11.82
N GLN A 224 -25.95 3.14 11.92
CA GLN A 224 -25.81 1.96 12.78
C GLN A 224 -24.61 1.11 12.39
N PRO A 225 -23.75 0.68 13.36
CA PRO A 225 -22.69 -0.26 13.08
C PRO A 225 -23.26 -1.58 12.54
N ASN A 226 -22.60 -2.15 11.54
CA ASN A 226 -22.97 -3.47 11.02
C ASN A 226 -22.50 -4.57 11.98
N LEU A 227 -23.34 -4.93 12.96
CA LEU A 227 -23.05 -5.93 13.99
C LEU A 227 -22.98 -7.38 13.46
N GLN A 228 -23.20 -7.63 12.19
CA GLN A 228 -23.26 -8.99 11.61
C GLN A 228 -21.90 -9.59 11.24
N ARG A 229 -20.79 -8.85 11.34
CA ARG A 229 -19.45 -9.33 10.94
C ARG A 229 -18.52 -9.76 12.08
N VAL A 230 -19.02 -9.81 13.31
CA VAL A 230 -18.26 -10.29 14.47
C VAL A 230 -18.73 -11.70 14.82
N ARG A 231 -18.50 -12.67 13.95
CA ARG A 231 -18.56 -14.11 14.24
C ARG A 231 -17.46 -14.83 13.56
#